data_2ab6c8526032b3b5644702a6c574d0a8
#
_entry.id   2ab6c8526032b3b5644702a6c574d0a8
#
_cell.length_a   1.000
_cell.length_b   1.000
_cell.length_c   1.000
_cell.angle_alpha   90.00
_cell.angle_beta   90.00
_cell.angle_gamma   90.00
#
_symmetry.space_group_name_H-M   'P 1'
#
loop_
_entity.id
_entity.type
_entity.pdbx_description
1 polymer ?
#
loop_
_entity_poly.entity_id
_entity_poly.type
_entity_poly.pdbx_seq_one_letter_code
_entity_poly.pdbx_strand_id
1 'polypeptide(L)'
;ADFDGDQMAVHVPLSVEAQLESKILMLSTNNVLSPANGKPLMSPTQDMVLGLYWITREREGMKGEGKIFSNKSDVSSAYEHGQVDLHAKIKVRIGRDVAETTVGRTLLSLVIPEEVPFKSINRHLKKKQMIELIDTSYRNAGSVKTVTMLDELKRIGYQSVSYTHLRAHETLLD
;
A
#
# COMPACT_ATOMS: atom_id res chain seq x y z
N ALA A 1 -1.43 -16.73 -18.45
CA ALA A 1 -2.37 -16.34 -19.50
C ALA A 1 -2.55 -14.83 -19.50
N ASP A 2 -2.47 -14.23 -20.66
CA ASP A 2 -2.70 -12.81 -20.88
C ASP A 2 -4.09 -12.58 -21.49
N PHE A 3 -4.58 -11.34 -21.47
CA PHE A 3 -5.88 -11.00 -22.05
C PHE A 3 -5.78 -10.59 -23.54
N ASP A 4 -4.82 -11.14 -24.26
CA ASP A 4 -4.50 -10.84 -25.65
C ASP A 4 -5.08 -11.84 -26.66
N GLY A 5 -6.03 -12.67 -26.20
CA GLY A 5 -6.69 -13.68 -27.04
C GLY A 5 -6.51 -15.12 -26.57
N ASP A 6 -5.85 -15.34 -25.44
CA ASP A 6 -5.71 -16.68 -24.84
C ASP A 6 -7.07 -17.26 -24.46
N GLN A 7 -7.25 -18.54 -24.76
CA GLN A 7 -8.42 -19.30 -24.33
C GLN A 7 -8.15 -20.00 -23.00
N MET A 8 -9.09 -19.89 -22.07
CA MET A 8 -9.01 -20.56 -20.78
C MET A 8 -10.31 -21.28 -20.46
N ALA A 9 -10.21 -22.46 -19.86
CA ALA A 9 -11.36 -23.19 -19.37
C ALA A 9 -11.83 -22.59 -18.02
N VAL A 10 -13.14 -22.47 -17.88
CA VAL A 10 -13.78 -22.07 -16.62
C VAL A 10 -14.52 -23.25 -16.03
N HIS A 11 -14.20 -23.60 -14.79
CA HIS A 11 -14.81 -24.69 -14.05
C HIS A 11 -15.55 -24.15 -12.82
N VAL A 12 -16.80 -24.58 -12.65
CA VAL A 12 -17.62 -24.26 -11.48
C VAL A 12 -17.72 -25.51 -10.60
N PRO A 13 -17.26 -25.48 -9.34
CA PRO A 13 -17.41 -26.62 -8.45
C PRO A 13 -18.87 -26.88 -8.12
N LEU A 14 -19.37 -28.11 -8.37
CA LEU A 14 -20.78 -28.45 -8.24
C LEU A 14 -21.10 -29.11 -6.89
N SER A 15 -20.19 -29.93 -6.35
CA SER A 15 -20.41 -30.57 -5.05
C SER A 15 -19.99 -29.67 -3.87
N VAL A 16 -20.57 -29.89 -2.70
CA VAL A 16 -20.26 -29.14 -1.48
C VAL A 16 -18.78 -29.35 -1.09
N GLU A 17 -18.27 -30.55 -1.25
CA GLU A 17 -16.88 -30.89 -0.97
C GLU A 17 -15.93 -30.13 -1.90
N ALA A 18 -16.22 -30.08 -3.21
CA ALA A 18 -15.41 -29.35 -4.18
C ALA A 18 -15.46 -27.82 -3.92
N GLN A 19 -16.60 -27.30 -3.49
CA GLN A 19 -16.74 -25.89 -3.10
C GLN A 19 -15.89 -25.57 -1.86
N LEU A 20 -15.92 -26.42 -0.85
CA LEU A 20 -15.10 -26.27 0.36
C LEU A 20 -13.61 -26.36 0.05
N GLU A 21 -13.21 -27.33 -0.75
CA GLU A 21 -11.81 -27.51 -1.17
C GLU A 21 -11.32 -26.28 -1.95
N SER A 22 -12.09 -25.80 -2.91
CA SER A 22 -11.77 -24.58 -3.67
C SER A 22 -11.63 -23.37 -2.75
N LYS A 23 -12.53 -23.23 -1.78
CA LYS A 23 -12.53 -22.10 -0.85
C LYS A 23 -11.34 -22.15 0.13
N ILE A 24 -10.95 -23.32 0.58
CA ILE A 24 -9.85 -23.50 1.55
C ILE A 24 -8.49 -23.43 0.85
N LEU A 25 -8.33 -24.11 -0.29
CA LEU A 25 -7.03 -24.30 -0.93
C LEU A 25 -6.75 -23.27 -2.04
N MET A 26 -7.77 -22.78 -2.75
CA MET A 26 -7.57 -21.95 -3.95
C MET A 26 -7.85 -20.46 -3.71
N LEU A 27 -8.63 -20.09 -2.68
CA LEU A 27 -8.92 -18.70 -2.42
C LEU A 27 -7.65 -17.94 -2.05
N SER A 28 -7.33 -16.87 -2.80
CA SER A 28 -6.11 -16.09 -2.64
C SER A 28 -5.95 -15.49 -1.24
N THR A 29 -7.04 -15.05 -0.62
CA THR A 29 -7.05 -14.50 0.75
C THR A 29 -6.58 -15.48 1.81
N ASN A 30 -6.69 -16.79 1.56
CA ASN A 30 -6.21 -17.84 2.45
C ASN A 30 -4.74 -18.22 2.17
N ASN A 31 -4.18 -17.75 1.04
CA ASN A 31 -2.84 -18.11 0.56
C ASN A 31 -1.91 -16.88 0.53
N VAL A 32 -1.89 -16.11 1.61
CA VAL A 32 -1.01 -14.93 1.71
C VAL A 32 0.46 -15.30 1.73
N LEU A 33 0.80 -16.41 2.42
CA LEU A 33 2.16 -16.93 2.51
C LEU A 33 2.34 -18.19 1.67
N SER A 34 3.54 -18.35 1.09
CA SER A 34 3.93 -19.55 0.37
C SER A 34 4.10 -20.74 1.32
N PRO A 35 3.48 -21.89 1.05
CA PRO A 35 3.70 -23.10 1.85
C PRO A 35 5.13 -23.66 1.71
N ALA A 36 5.85 -23.31 0.63
CA ALA A 36 7.20 -23.82 0.39
C ALA A 36 8.27 -23.15 1.26
N ASN A 37 8.14 -21.85 1.52
CA ASN A 37 9.19 -21.07 2.19
C ASN A 37 8.66 -20.03 3.20
N GLY A 38 7.34 -19.95 3.42
CA GLY A 38 6.73 -19.02 4.35
C GLY A 38 6.85 -17.54 3.99
N LYS A 39 7.29 -17.21 2.77
CA LYS A 39 7.38 -15.83 2.30
C LYS A 39 6.04 -15.37 1.72
N PRO A 40 5.72 -14.06 1.79
CA PRO A 40 4.53 -13.53 1.17
C PRO A 40 4.49 -13.82 -0.34
N LEU A 41 3.42 -14.50 -0.80
CA LEU A 41 3.10 -14.67 -2.21
C LEU A 41 2.40 -13.43 -2.76
N MET A 42 1.48 -12.88 -1.97
CA MET A 42 0.75 -11.68 -2.33
C MET A 42 1.64 -10.46 -2.04
N SER A 43 2.19 -9.88 -3.09
CA SER A 43 2.96 -8.64 -3.00
C SER A 43 2.62 -7.71 -4.15
N PRO A 44 2.56 -6.40 -3.93
CA PRO A 44 2.40 -5.44 -5.02
C PRO A 44 3.48 -5.62 -6.08
N THR A 45 3.09 -5.47 -7.35
CA THR A 45 3.97 -5.59 -8.51
C THR A 45 3.76 -4.42 -9.47
N GLN A 46 4.67 -4.23 -10.42
CA GLN A 46 4.55 -3.26 -11.52
C GLN A 46 4.11 -1.86 -11.04
N ASP A 47 3.02 -1.34 -11.56
CA ASP A 47 2.52 0.02 -11.30
C ASP A 47 2.15 0.28 -9.85
N MET A 48 1.69 -0.75 -9.13
CA MET A 48 1.44 -0.61 -7.70
C MET A 48 2.71 -0.27 -6.92
N VAL A 49 3.83 -0.94 -7.25
CA VAL A 49 5.14 -0.65 -6.63
C VAL A 49 5.59 0.76 -6.95
N LEU A 50 5.41 1.19 -8.20
CA LEU A 50 5.79 2.53 -8.64
C LEU A 50 4.98 3.60 -7.91
N GLY A 51 3.66 3.42 -7.79
CA GLY A 51 2.78 4.35 -7.08
C GLY A 51 3.11 4.44 -5.59
N LEU A 52 3.32 3.30 -4.92
CA LEU A 52 3.69 3.27 -3.50
C LEU A 52 5.10 3.86 -3.26
N TYR A 53 6.04 3.61 -4.16
CA TYR A 53 7.36 4.26 -4.12
C TYR A 53 7.23 5.78 -4.26
N TRP A 54 6.40 6.25 -5.20
CA TRP A 54 6.15 7.68 -5.41
C TRP A 54 5.61 8.35 -4.14
N ILE A 55 4.59 7.79 -3.50
CA ILE A 55 4.00 8.34 -2.27
C ILE A 55 5.05 8.44 -1.15
N THR A 56 5.94 7.46 -1.04
CA THR A 56 6.93 7.42 0.05
C THR A 56 8.20 8.21 -0.24
N ARG A 57 8.30 8.83 -1.42
CA ARG A 57 9.42 9.68 -1.80
C ARG A 57 9.41 10.97 -1.00
N GLU A 58 10.59 11.51 -0.70
CA GLU A 58 10.76 12.82 -0.09
C GLU A 58 11.35 13.80 -1.11
N ARG A 59 10.96 15.08 -1.00
CA ARG A 59 11.51 16.18 -1.77
C ARG A 59 11.70 17.38 -0.84
N GLU A 60 12.81 18.07 -1.02
CA GLU A 60 13.11 19.31 -0.31
C GLU A 60 12.42 20.51 -0.99
N GLY A 61 12.13 21.56 -0.21
CA GLY A 61 11.52 22.79 -0.72
C GLY A 61 10.04 22.66 -1.07
N MET A 62 9.35 21.62 -0.58
CA MET A 62 7.93 21.42 -0.84
C MET A 62 7.05 22.23 0.13
N LYS A 63 5.86 22.60 -0.33
CA LYS A 63 4.90 23.36 0.48
C LYS A 63 4.57 22.65 1.78
N GLY A 64 4.74 23.35 2.91
CA GLY A 64 4.45 22.82 4.24
C GLY A 64 5.59 22.05 4.89
N GLU A 65 6.80 22.12 4.32
CA GLU A 65 7.99 21.53 4.92
C GLU A 65 8.25 22.08 6.33
N GLY A 66 8.63 21.17 7.27
CA GLY A 66 8.92 21.52 8.64
C GLY A 66 7.70 21.70 9.56
N LYS A 67 6.48 21.62 9.05
CA LYS A 67 5.27 21.69 9.88
C LYS A 67 5.20 20.53 10.87
N ILE A 68 4.61 20.81 12.03
CA ILE A 68 4.40 19.85 13.12
C ILE A 68 2.91 19.57 13.24
N PHE A 69 2.54 18.30 13.28
CA PHE A 69 1.15 17.85 13.41
C PHE A 69 0.95 17.01 14.68
N SER A 70 -0.20 17.20 15.32
CA SER A 70 -0.54 16.51 16.57
C SER A 70 -0.92 15.06 16.36
N ASN A 71 -1.47 14.72 15.21
CA ASN A 71 -1.89 13.36 14.83
C ASN A 71 -1.87 13.15 13.32
N LYS A 72 -2.10 11.91 12.89
CA LYS A 72 -2.13 11.54 11.47
C LYS A 72 -3.34 12.11 10.71
N SER A 73 -4.47 12.29 11.39
CA SER A 73 -5.70 12.83 10.79
C SER A 73 -5.55 14.31 10.42
N ASP A 74 -4.81 15.08 11.24
CA ASP A 74 -4.51 16.49 10.94
C ASP A 74 -3.69 16.61 9.65
N VAL A 75 -2.78 15.67 9.40
CA VAL A 75 -2.00 15.62 8.16
C VAL A 75 -2.89 15.35 6.96
N SER A 76 -3.86 14.42 7.07
CA SER A 76 -4.83 14.13 5.99
C SER A 76 -5.65 15.38 5.66
N SER A 77 -6.22 16.03 6.67
CA SER A 77 -6.99 17.25 6.48
C SER A 77 -6.16 18.39 5.87
N ALA A 78 -4.92 18.57 6.33
CA ALA A 78 -4.02 19.59 5.78
C ALA A 78 -3.66 19.31 4.31
N TYR A 79 -3.52 18.04 3.94
CA TYR A 79 -3.27 17.63 2.56
C TYR A 79 -4.49 17.85 1.68
N GLU A 80 -5.68 17.46 2.10
CA GLU A 80 -6.95 17.66 1.39
C GLU A 80 -7.23 19.15 1.13
N HIS A 81 -6.87 20.02 2.07
CA HIS A 81 -6.99 21.48 1.91
C HIS A 81 -5.80 22.12 1.16
N GLY A 82 -4.89 21.33 0.62
CA GLY A 82 -3.74 21.84 -0.13
C GLY A 82 -2.76 22.67 0.68
N GLN A 83 -2.70 22.49 2.00
CA GLN A 83 -1.79 23.23 2.90
C GLN A 83 -0.39 22.62 2.95
N VAL A 84 -0.24 21.37 2.54
CA VAL A 84 1.01 20.62 2.49
C VAL A 84 1.05 19.76 1.24
N ASP A 85 2.24 19.57 0.69
CA ASP A 85 2.48 18.68 -0.44
C ASP A 85 2.79 17.24 0.02
N LEU A 86 2.49 16.27 -0.84
CA LEU A 86 2.65 14.84 -0.57
C LEU A 86 4.08 14.46 -0.14
N HIS A 87 5.08 15.10 -0.74
CA HIS A 87 6.51 14.81 -0.54
C HIS A 87 7.19 15.68 0.51
N ALA A 88 6.45 16.60 1.13
CA ALA A 88 6.99 17.53 2.13
C ALA A 88 7.42 16.77 3.39
N LYS A 89 8.60 17.14 3.92
CA LYS A 89 9.08 16.64 5.21
C LYS A 89 8.33 17.32 6.34
N ILE A 90 7.73 16.56 7.22
CA ILE A 90 6.93 17.01 8.35
C ILE A 90 7.30 16.27 9.63
N LYS A 91 6.87 16.81 10.76
CA LYS A 91 6.95 16.12 12.05
C LYS A 91 5.55 15.76 12.53
N VAL A 92 5.32 14.50 12.84
CA VAL A 92 4.01 14.00 13.28
C VAL A 92 4.16 13.26 14.59
N ARG A 93 3.25 13.51 15.51
CA ARG A 93 3.15 12.75 16.75
C ARG A 93 2.49 11.41 16.47
N ILE A 94 3.20 10.33 16.82
CA ILE A 94 2.74 8.95 16.69
C ILE A 94 2.82 8.30 18.08
N GLY A 95 1.67 8.16 18.72
CA GLY A 95 1.62 7.75 20.12
C GLY A 95 2.26 8.79 21.04
N ARG A 96 3.36 8.43 21.72
CA ARG A 96 4.11 9.31 22.62
C ARG A 96 5.28 10.02 21.95
N ASP A 97 5.73 9.55 20.81
CA ASP A 97 6.92 10.04 20.13
C ASP A 97 6.57 10.97 18.95
N VAL A 98 7.47 11.89 18.65
CA VAL A 98 7.40 12.73 17.45
C VAL A 98 8.35 12.14 16.42
N ALA A 99 7.79 11.69 15.31
CA ALA A 99 8.54 11.11 14.20
C ALA A 99 8.72 12.15 13.08
N GLU A 100 9.92 12.24 12.55
CA GLU A 100 10.20 12.97 11.32
C GLU A 100 9.88 12.05 10.13
N THR A 101 9.02 12.53 9.23
CA THR A 101 8.46 11.73 8.14
C THR A 101 8.01 12.62 6.98
N THR A 102 7.33 12.05 5.99
CA THR A 102 6.67 12.81 4.92
C THR A 102 5.15 12.69 5.02
N VAL A 103 4.44 13.64 4.40
CA VAL A 103 2.98 13.60 4.30
C VAL A 103 2.51 12.27 3.70
N GLY A 104 3.11 11.84 2.59
CA GLY A 104 2.75 10.59 1.92
C GLY A 104 2.94 9.33 2.78
N ARG A 105 4.03 9.24 3.54
CA ARG A 105 4.25 8.12 4.48
C ARG A 105 3.24 8.12 5.62
N THR A 106 2.85 9.30 6.09
CA THR A 106 1.81 9.45 7.12
C THR A 106 0.45 9.01 6.59
N LEU A 107 0.06 9.44 5.39
CA LEU A 107 -1.19 9.01 4.74
C LEU A 107 -1.21 7.49 4.52
N LEU A 108 -0.11 6.93 4.04
CA LEU A 108 0.03 5.48 3.87
C LEU A 108 -0.13 4.74 5.21
N SER A 109 0.36 5.32 6.31
CA SER A 109 0.24 4.71 7.64
C SER A 109 -1.19 4.65 8.19
N LEU A 110 -2.16 5.37 7.60
CA LEU A 110 -3.58 5.29 7.97
C LEU A 110 -4.22 3.98 7.49
N VAL A 111 -3.68 3.40 6.45
CA VAL A 111 -4.17 2.16 5.82
C VAL A 111 -3.52 0.91 6.40
N ILE A 112 -2.38 1.07 7.04
CA ILE A 112 -1.61 -0.02 7.63
C ILE A 112 -2.09 -0.27 9.05
N PRO A 113 -2.29 -1.55 9.46
CA PRO A 113 -2.70 -1.90 10.81
C PRO A 113 -1.80 -1.29 11.89
N GLU A 114 -2.39 -0.88 13.01
CA GLU A 114 -1.67 -0.22 14.11
C GLU A 114 -0.62 -1.11 14.77
N GLU A 115 -0.79 -2.42 14.66
CA GLU A 115 0.15 -3.42 15.18
C GLU A 115 1.49 -3.44 14.42
N VAL A 116 1.54 -2.78 13.25
CA VAL A 116 2.78 -2.66 12.46
C VAL A 116 3.57 -1.43 12.92
N PRO A 117 4.82 -1.59 13.33
CA PRO A 117 5.64 -0.46 13.76
C PRO A 117 5.78 0.61 12.67
N PHE A 118 5.56 1.87 13.02
CA PHE A 118 5.68 2.99 12.07
C PHE A 118 7.05 3.09 11.40
N LYS A 119 8.11 2.66 12.09
CA LYS A 119 9.47 2.60 11.54
C LYS A 119 9.57 1.76 10.27
N SER A 120 8.75 0.72 10.13
CA SER A 120 8.70 -0.13 8.94
C SER A 120 8.13 0.61 7.71
N ILE A 121 7.33 1.64 7.95
CA ILE A 121 6.67 2.45 6.92
C ILE A 121 7.50 3.69 6.59
N ASN A 122 8.20 4.25 7.60
CA ASN A 122 8.95 5.51 7.48
C ASN A 122 10.25 5.36 6.69
N ARG A 123 10.14 4.82 5.50
CA ARG A 123 11.25 4.63 4.54
C ARG A 123 10.71 4.61 3.11
N HIS A 124 11.59 4.69 2.12
CA HIS A 124 11.19 4.48 0.72
C HIS A 124 10.74 3.03 0.52
N LEU A 125 9.50 2.84 0.09
CA LEU A 125 8.94 1.51 -0.12
C LEU A 125 9.24 1.01 -1.55
N LYS A 126 10.34 0.32 -1.69
CA LYS A 126 10.67 -0.51 -2.88
C LYS A 126 10.07 -1.91 -2.69
N LYS A 127 10.11 -2.73 -3.73
CA LYS A 127 9.55 -4.09 -3.72
C LYS A 127 9.99 -4.92 -2.51
N LYS A 128 11.28 -4.89 -2.16
CA LYS A 128 11.83 -5.64 -1.01
C LYS A 128 11.23 -5.17 0.32
N GLN A 129 11.16 -3.85 0.53
CA GLN A 129 10.59 -3.26 1.75
C GLN A 129 9.09 -3.54 1.87
N MET A 130 8.37 -3.62 0.75
CA MET A 130 6.95 -4.00 0.76
C MET A 130 6.75 -5.46 1.17
N ILE A 131 7.58 -6.37 0.68
CA ILE A 131 7.54 -7.78 1.10
C ILE A 131 7.81 -7.90 2.61
N GLU A 132 8.79 -7.18 3.14
CA GLU A 132 9.08 -7.13 4.57
C GLU A 132 7.91 -6.53 5.38
N LEU A 133 7.26 -5.49 4.85
CA LEU A 133 6.08 -4.88 5.47
C LEU A 133 4.91 -5.85 5.55
N ILE A 134 4.65 -6.60 4.48
CA ILE A 134 3.59 -7.59 4.42
C ILE A 134 3.86 -8.74 5.40
N ASP A 135 5.10 -9.25 5.46
CA ASP A 135 5.48 -10.29 6.42
C ASP A 135 5.29 -9.81 7.87
N THR A 136 5.72 -8.57 8.16
CA THR A 136 5.55 -7.94 9.47
C THR A 136 4.07 -7.77 9.82
N SER A 137 3.25 -7.32 8.87
CA SER A 137 1.80 -7.18 9.06
C SER A 137 1.14 -8.52 9.31
N TYR A 138 1.48 -9.55 8.54
CA TYR A 138 0.92 -10.88 8.71
C TYR A 138 1.22 -11.48 10.09
N ARG A 139 2.45 -11.32 10.58
CA ARG A 139 2.88 -11.82 11.90
C ARG A 139 2.25 -11.07 13.06
N ASN A 140 2.09 -9.74 12.94
CA ASN A 140 1.63 -8.90 14.04
C ASN A 140 0.11 -8.71 14.05
N ALA A 141 -0.51 -8.54 12.89
CA ALA A 141 -1.92 -8.21 12.75
C ALA A 141 -2.80 -9.38 12.25
N GLY A 142 -2.19 -10.47 11.79
CA GLY A 142 -2.89 -11.65 11.28
C GLY A 142 -3.33 -11.53 9.81
N SER A 143 -3.90 -12.62 9.29
CA SER A 143 -4.22 -12.75 7.85
C SER A 143 -5.29 -11.77 7.39
N VAL A 144 -6.38 -11.61 8.13
CA VAL A 144 -7.54 -10.77 7.72
C VAL A 144 -7.15 -9.31 7.56
N LYS A 145 -6.49 -8.74 8.57
CA LYS A 145 -6.03 -7.34 8.52
C LYS A 145 -4.99 -7.12 7.42
N THR A 146 -4.13 -8.12 7.19
CA THR A 146 -3.12 -8.05 6.13
C THR A 146 -3.75 -8.06 4.75
N VAL A 147 -4.78 -8.86 4.51
CA VAL A 147 -5.51 -8.87 3.23
C VAL A 147 -6.20 -7.53 2.99
N THR A 148 -6.89 -6.98 3.99
CA THR A 148 -7.50 -5.65 3.88
C THR A 148 -6.45 -4.57 3.58
N MET A 149 -5.30 -4.61 4.25
CA MET A 149 -4.17 -3.72 3.98
C MET A 149 -3.68 -3.86 2.53
N LEU A 150 -3.55 -5.09 2.02
CA LEU A 150 -3.10 -5.34 0.63
C LEU A 150 -4.07 -4.77 -0.40
N ASP A 151 -5.36 -4.89 -0.19
CA ASP A 151 -6.38 -4.31 -1.06
C ASP A 151 -6.30 -2.78 -1.08
N GLU A 152 -6.10 -2.16 0.06
CA GLU A 152 -5.92 -0.71 0.14
C GLU A 152 -4.58 -0.25 -0.47
N LEU A 153 -3.49 -0.97 -0.26
CA LEU A 153 -2.20 -0.68 -0.91
C LEU A 153 -2.31 -0.77 -2.43
N LYS A 154 -3.03 -1.76 -2.94
CA LYS A 154 -3.34 -1.88 -4.38
C LYS A 154 -4.09 -0.65 -4.88
N ARG A 155 -5.17 -0.25 -4.21
CA ARG A 155 -6.00 0.91 -4.57
C ARG A 155 -5.17 2.21 -4.60
N ILE A 156 -4.40 2.46 -3.55
CA ILE A 156 -3.55 3.65 -3.43
C ILE A 156 -2.44 3.63 -4.48
N GLY A 157 -1.83 2.48 -4.72
CA GLY A 157 -0.78 2.32 -5.72
C GLY A 157 -1.25 2.71 -7.12
N TYR A 158 -2.36 2.15 -7.57
CA TYR A 158 -2.95 2.48 -8.88
C TYR A 158 -3.43 3.93 -8.97
N GLN A 159 -4.09 4.44 -7.93
CA GLN A 159 -4.51 5.83 -7.89
C GLN A 159 -3.32 6.79 -8.05
N SER A 160 -2.21 6.51 -7.38
CA SER A 160 -1.01 7.35 -7.43
C SER A 160 -0.32 7.33 -8.78
N VAL A 161 -0.25 6.17 -9.43
CA VAL A 161 0.30 6.05 -10.79
C VAL A 161 -0.56 6.80 -11.80
N SER A 162 -1.88 6.73 -11.69
CA SER A 162 -2.79 7.45 -12.58
C SER A 162 -2.55 8.96 -12.54
N TYR A 163 -2.28 9.52 -11.36
CA TYR A 163 -1.96 10.94 -11.24
C TYR A 163 -0.58 11.33 -11.80
N THR A 164 0.38 10.41 -11.83
CA THR A 164 1.76 10.74 -12.25
C THR A 164 2.00 10.49 -13.73
N HIS A 165 1.45 9.43 -14.30
CA HIS A 165 1.72 9.02 -15.68
C HIS A 165 0.63 9.40 -16.67
N LEU A 166 -0.63 9.21 -16.33
CA LEU A 166 -1.73 9.51 -17.26
C LEU A 166 -1.98 11.02 -17.36
N ARG A 167 -1.93 11.75 -16.26
CA ARG A 167 -2.19 13.20 -16.25
C ARG A 167 -1.04 14.02 -16.83
N ALA A 168 0.20 13.53 -16.78
CA ALA A 168 1.34 14.21 -17.42
C ALA A 168 1.26 14.19 -18.95
N HIS A 169 0.54 13.25 -19.55
CA HIS A 169 0.30 13.22 -20.99
C HIS A 169 -0.81 14.16 -21.43
N GLU A 170 -1.79 14.44 -20.59
CA GLU A 170 -2.88 15.37 -20.93
C GLU A 170 -2.42 16.84 -20.94
N THR A 171 -1.43 17.21 -20.13
CA THR A 171 -0.90 18.60 -20.07
C THR A 171 0.10 18.93 -21.18
N LEU A 172 0.45 17.98 -22.05
CA LEU A 172 1.29 18.21 -23.24
C LEU A 172 0.47 18.46 -24.52
N LEU A 173 -0.85 18.44 -24.44
CA LEU A 173 -1.78 18.64 -25.56
C LEU A 173 -2.55 19.96 -25.48
N ASP A 174 -2.33 20.78 -24.46
CA ASP A 174 -2.73 22.17 -24.32
C ASP A 174 -1.48 23.08 -24.50
#